data_700304b4326a6669b543c5ea47714169
#
_entry.id   700304b4326a6669b543c5ea47714169
#
_cell.length_a   1.000
_cell.length_b   1.000
_cell.length_c   1.000
_cell.angle_alpha   90.00
_cell.angle_beta   90.00
_cell.angle_gamma   90.00
#
_symmetry.space_group_name_H-M   'P 1'
#
loop_
_entity.id
_entity.type
_entity.pdbx_description
1 polymer ?
#
loop_
_entity_poly.entity_id
_entity_poly.type
_entity_poly.pdbx_seq_one_letter_code
_entity_poly.pdbx_strand_id
1 'polypeptide(L)'
;MVKMIPANHYIIQVIELDITNAIMDPELGRSAFTVERLTYTRSALGTTSRSQTYSALGCVHPGTPEMIQLLPEEERHETFIAVYTDFALSLGSDHGSTYTGPDRIYWNGKTWRVVRVRDWAMFGYYQALAVKMLQPSASE
;
A
#
# COMPACT_ATOMS: atom_id res chain seq x y z
N MET A 1 -20.86 -1.12 20.62
CA MET A 1 -21.29 -0.70 20.74
C MET A 1 -21.28 0.38 20.96
N VAL A 2 -21.24 0.92 20.61
CA VAL A 2 -21.09 1.96 20.80
C VAL A 2 -21.93 2.59 21.29
N LYS A 3 -22.31 2.73 21.56
CA LYS A 3 -23.10 3.17 21.98
C LYS A 3 -23.12 4.04 22.61
N MET A 4 -22.74 4.58 22.72
CA MET A 4 -22.85 5.23 23.31
C MET A 4 -22.76 6.13 23.34
N ILE A 5 -22.70 6.59 23.12
CA ILE A 5 -22.69 7.33 23.32
C ILE A 5 -22.78 8.26 23.57
N PRO A 6 -22.76 8.40 23.81
CA PRO A 6 -23.17 9.64 23.91
C PRO A 6 -22.12 10.60 23.88
N ALA A 7 -21.26 10.67 24.54
CA ALA A 7 -20.26 11.69 24.45
C ALA A 7 -19.54 11.58 23.15
N ASN A 8 -19.32 12.68 22.49
CA ASN A 8 -18.71 12.65 21.18
C ASN A 8 -17.27 12.18 21.23
N HIS A 9 -16.54 12.57 22.25
CA HIS A 9 -15.15 12.11 22.34
C HIS A 9 -15.08 10.61 22.53
N TYR A 10 -16.09 10.04 23.16
CA TYR A 10 -16.14 8.60 23.32
C TYR A 10 -16.27 7.92 21.94
N ILE A 11 -17.09 8.48 21.08
CA ILE A 11 -17.28 7.93 19.74
C ILE A 11 -16.00 8.01 18.93
N ILE A 12 -15.29 9.12 19.04
CA ILE A 12 -14.01 9.28 18.35
C ILE A 12 -13.02 8.24 18.82
N GLN A 13 -13.00 7.99 20.10
CA GLN A 13 -12.10 6.99 20.66
C GLN A 13 -12.39 5.61 20.12
N VAL A 14 -13.67 5.27 19.99
CA VAL A 14 -14.07 3.97 19.44
C VAL A 14 -13.61 3.86 17.99
N ILE A 15 -13.74 4.94 17.22
CA ILE A 15 -13.32 4.93 15.84
C ILE A 15 -11.82 4.66 15.75
N GLU A 16 -11.03 5.29 16.59
CA GLU A 16 -9.58 5.08 16.55
C GLU A 16 -9.21 3.65 16.88
N LEU A 17 -9.91 3.05 17.83
CA LEU A 17 -9.61 1.69 18.23
C LEU A 17 -10.03 0.66 17.18
N ASP A 18 -11.01 1.00 16.36
CA ASP A 18 -11.59 0.06 15.42
C ASP A 18 -11.17 0.29 13.98
N ILE A 19 -10.15 1.10 13.74
CA ILE A 19 -9.79 1.46 12.37
C ILE A 19 -9.42 0.24 11.55
N THR A 20 -8.73 -0.73 12.14
CA THR A 20 -8.36 -1.93 11.41
C THR A 20 -9.60 -2.71 10.98
N ASN A 21 -10.57 -2.84 11.87
CA ASN A 21 -11.81 -3.53 11.54
C ASN A 21 -12.56 -2.80 10.44
N ALA A 22 -12.56 -1.47 10.46
CA ALA A 22 -13.23 -0.69 9.43
C ALA A 22 -12.57 -0.93 8.07
N ILE A 23 -11.25 -0.96 8.04
CA ILE A 23 -10.53 -1.18 6.78
C ILE A 23 -10.83 -2.56 6.23
N MET A 24 -11.03 -3.53 7.09
CA MET A 24 -11.26 -4.91 6.68
C MET A 24 -12.73 -5.24 6.49
N ASP A 25 -13.62 -4.28 6.68
CA ASP A 25 -15.05 -4.50 6.58
C ASP A 25 -15.46 -4.53 5.11
N PRO A 26 -16.08 -5.63 4.62
CA PRO A 26 -16.49 -5.69 3.22
C PRO A 26 -17.44 -4.57 2.83
N GLU A 27 -18.25 -4.08 3.75
CA GLU A 27 -19.19 -3.01 3.44
C GLU A 27 -18.50 -1.68 3.23
N LEU A 28 -17.26 -1.54 3.69
CA LEU A 28 -16.50 -0.30 3.53
C LEU A 28 -15.50 -0.38 2.39
N GLY A 29 -15.62 -1.40 1.54
CA GLY A 29 -14.82 -1.46 0.33
C GLY A 29 -13.55 -2.27 0.45
N ARG A 30 -13.52 -3.22 1.37
CA ARG A 30 -12.36 -4.10 1.49
C ARG A 30 -12.12 -4.83 0.17
N SER A 31 -10.88 -4.81 -0.28
CA SER A 31 -10.47 -5.50 -1.49
C SER A 31 -9.30 -6.41 -1.19
N ALA A 32 -9.20 -7.47 -1.97
CA ALA A 32 -8.04 -8.34 -1.93
C ALA A 32 -7.05 -7.89 -3.00
N PHE A 33 -5.79 -7.92 -2.66
CA PHE A 33 -4.74 -7.61 -3.64
C PHE A 33 -3.51 -8.42 -3.30
N THR A 34 -2.60 -8.49 -4.27
CA THR A 34 -1.35 -9.23 -4.11
C THR A 34 -0.21 -8.22 -4.05
N VAL A 35 0.71 -8.45 -3.12
CA VAL A 35 1.90 -7.62 -2.99
C VAL A 35 3.10 -8.45 -3.42
N GLU A 36 3.90 -7.89 -4.31
CA GLU A 36 5.15 -8.52 -4.73
C GLU A 36 6.32 -7.70 -4.21
N ARG A 37 7.24 -8.38 -3.54
CA ARG A 37 8.43 -7.75 -2.99
C ARG A 37 9.65 -8.38 -3.66
N LEU A 38 10.43 -7.55 -4.34
CA LEU A 38 11.59 -8.01 -5.08
C LEU A 38 12.86 -7.66 -4.31
N THR A 39 13.68 -8.66 -4.07
CA THR A 39 14.96 -8.49 -3.42
C THR A 39 16.06 -8.82 -4.42
N TYR A 40 17.05 -7.96 -4.48
CA TYR A 40 18.17 -8.10 -5.42
C TYR A 40 19.46 -8.31 -4.63
N THR A 41 20.28 -9.22 -5.12
CA THR A 41 21.59 -9.49 -4.54
C THR A 41 22.65 -9.20 -5.59
N ARG A 42 23.59 -8.33 -5.23
CA ARG A 42 24.70 -7.97 -6.11
C ARG A 42 25.88 -8.89 -5.77
N SER A 43 26.55 -9.37 -6.80
CA SER A 43 27.72 -10.20 -6.62
C SER A 43 28.69 -9.94 -7.76
N ALA A 44 29.88 -10.53 -7.66
CA ALA A 44 30.89 -10.40 -8.71
C ALA A 44 30.39 -10.97 -10.03
N LEU A 45 29.46 -11.89 -10.00
CA LEU A 45 28.90 -12.52 -11.19
C LEU A 45 27.68 -11.80 -11.74
N GLY A 46 27.26 -10.72 -11.09
CA GLY A 46 26.10 -9.94 -11.52
C GLY A 46 25.06 -9.81 -10.45
N THR A 47 23.86 -9.41 -10.87
CA THR A 47 22.75 -9.19 -9.94
C THR A 47 21.70 -10.29 -10.15
N THR A 48 21.29 -10.90 -9.07
CA THR A 48 20.18 -11.86 -9.09
C THR A 48 19.00 -11.27 -8.35
N SER A 49 17.80 -11.71 -8.72
CA SER A 49 16.61 -11.20 -8.06
C SER A 49 15.79 -12.37 -7.51
N ARG A 50 15.01 -12.06 -6.50
CA ARG A 50 14.14 -13.02 -5.86
C ARG A 50 12.83 -12.32 -5.56
N SER A 51 11.73 -12.97 -5.89
CA SER A 51 10.40 -12.41 -5.72
C SER A 51 9.67 -13.15 -4.61
N GLN A 52 9.00 -12.39 -3.75
CA GLN A 52 8.09 -12.95 -2.76
C GLN A 52 6.74 -12.29 -2.96
N THR A 53 5.69 -13.09 -2.91
CA THR A 53 4.33 -12.58 -3.06
C THR A 53 3.53 -12.83 -1.80
N TYR A 54 2.67 -11.88 -1.49
CA TYR A 54 1.83 -11.92 -0.30
C TYR A 54 0.41 -11.57 -0.69
N SER A 55 -0.56 -12.23 -0.07
CA SER A 55 -1.95 -11.84 -0.20
C SER A 55 -2.29 -10.85 0.91
N ALA A 56 -2.98 -9.79 0.55
CA ALA A 56 -3.32 -8.76 1.51
C ALA A 56 -4.75 -8.28 1.28
N LEU A 57 -5.31 -7.67 2.29
CA LEU A 57 -6.64 -7.10 2.25
C LEU A 57 -6.57 -5.65 2.72
N GLY A 58 -7.45 -4.84 2.18
CA GLY A 58 -7.53 -3.45 2.60
C GLY A 58 -8.51 -2.67 1.76
N CYS A 59 -8.57 -1.38 2.00
CA CYS A 59 -9.37 -0.49 1.19
C CYS A 59 -8.49 0.10 0.10
N VAL A 60 -8.95 -0.02 -1.15
CA VAL A 60 -8.24 0.54 -2.29
C VAL A 60 -9.21 1.44 -3.02
N HIS A 61 -8.79 2.67 -3.28
CA HIS A 61 -9.65 3.58 -4.04
C HIS A 61 -8.77 4.52 -4.87
N PRO A 62 -9.38 5.15 -5.87
CA PRO A 62 -8.63 6.07 -6.73
C PRO A 62 -8.03 7.20 -5.92
N GLY A 63 -6.90 7.69 -6.37
CA GLY A 63 -6.31 8.87 -5.76
C GLY A 63 -7.18 10.08 -5.99
N THR A 64 -7.16 10.99 -5.03
CA THR A 64 -7.93 12.23 -5.12
C THR A 64 -7.01 13.37 -5.50
N PRO A 65 -7.57 14.48 -6.04
CA PRO A 65 -6.72 15.62 -6.38
C PRO A 65 -5.93 16.15 -5.20
N GLU A 66 -6.49 16.06 -3.99
CA GLU A 66 -5.78 16.54 -2.81
C GLU A 66 -4.53 15.71 -2.49
N MET A 67 -4.52 14.46 -2.95
CA MET A 67 -3.38 13.57 -2.67
C MET A 67 -2.23 13.76 -3.65
N ILE A 68 -2.42 14.51 -4.73
CA ILE A 68 -1.38 14.67 -5.73
C ILE A 68 -0.12 15.24 -5.12
N GLN A 69 -0.26 16.16 -4.19
CA GLN A 69 0.90 16.77 -3.55
C GLN A 69 1.69 15.81 -2.69
N LEU A 70 1.10 14.68 -2.34
CA LEU A 70 1.80 13.66 -1.55
C LEU A 70 2.65 12.75 -2.41
N LEU A 71 2.51 12.81 -3.73
CA LEU A 71 3.33 12.01 -4.64
C LEU A 71 4.67 12.70 -4.86
N PRO A 72 5.72 11.91 -5.14
CA PRO A 72 6.97 12.51 -5.63
C PRO A 72 6.69 13.34 -6.87
N GLU A 73 7.44 14.40 -7.04
CA GLU A 73 7.14 15.38 -8.08
C GLU A 73 7.08 14.75 -9.46
N GLU A 74 7.98 13.81 -9.73
CA GLU A 74 8.05 13.18 -11.04
C GLU A 74 6.88 12.23 -11.29
N GLU A 75 6.09 11.91 -10.26
CA GLU A 75 4.96 10.99 -10.41
C GLU A 75 3.61 11.69 -10.42
N ARG A 76 3.57 13.01 -10.34
CA ARG A 76 2.31 13.73 -10.08
C ARG A 76 1.33 13.71 -11.24
N HIS A 77 1.78 13.31 -12.42
CA HIS A 77 0.92 13.18 -13.58
C HIS A 77 0.45 11.75 -13.81
N GLU A 78 0.82 10.83 -12.96
CA GLU A 78 0.48 9.43 -13.12
C GLU A 78 -0.87 9.12 -12.50
N THR A 79 -1.52 8.08 -13.03
CA THR A 79 -2.70 7.52 -12.37
C THR A 79 -2.25 6.79 -11.12
N PHE A 80 -2.93 7.02 -10.02
CA PHE A 80 -2.51 6.41 -8.76
C PHE A 80 -3.72 6.02 -7.92
N ILE A 81 -3.46 5.14 -6.96
CA ILE A 81 -4.46 4.66 -6.01
C ILE A 81 -3.96 4.90 -4.60
N ALA A 82 -4.91 4.99 -3.69
CA ALA A 82 -4.63 5.05 -2.26
C ALA A 82 -5.03 3.70 -1.66
N VAL A 83 -4.14 3.14 -0.85
CA VAL A 83 -4.33 1.82 -0.24
C VAL A 83 -4.23 1.96 1.26
N TYR A 84 -5.23 1.44 1.96
CA TYR A 84 -5.25 1.41 3.42
C TYR A 84 -5.33 -0.05 3.83
N THR A 85 -4.30 -0.55 4.48
CA THR A 85 -4.20 -1.98 4.78
C THR A 85 -3.41 -2.17 6.08
N ASP A 86 -3.60 -3.33 6.71
CA ASP A 86 -2.77 -3.69 7.85
C ASP A 86 -1.48 -4.39 7.43
N PHE A 87 -1.27 -4.59 6.14
CA PHE A 87 -0.03 -5.15 5.64
C PHE A 87 1.04 -4.07 5.57
N ALA A 88 2.23 -4.37 6.07
CA ALA A 88 3.33 -3.39 6.11
C ALA A 88 3.96 -3.26 4.73
N LEU A 89 3.42 -2.37 3.92
CA LEU A 89 3.98 -2.07 2.61
C LEU A 89 5.30 -1.33 2.76
N SER A 90 6.19 -1.49 1.79
CA SER A 90 7.55 -0.98 1.88
C SER A 90 7.96 -0.24 0.62
N LEU A 91 8.71 0.83 0.81
CA LEU A 91 9.35 1.54 -0.30
C LEU A 91 10.68 0.90 -0.69
N GLY A 92 11.11 -0.11 0.06
CA GLY A 92 12.37 -0.77 -0.20
C GLY A 92 13.45 -0.38 0.79
N SER A 93 14.58 -1.03 0.67
CA SER A 93 15.71 -0.78 1.55
C SER A 93 16.99 -1.16 0.84
N ASP A 94 18.11 -0.60 1.27
CA ASP A 94 19.41 -0.87 0.69
C ASP A 94 20.34 -1.32 1.81
N HIS A 95 20.83 -2.54 1.70
CA HIS A 95 21.72 -3.12 2.69
C HIS A 95 23.06 -3.54 2.05
N GLY A 96 23.55 -2.73 1.12
CA GLY A 96 24.82 -3.00 0.47
C GLY A 96 24.69 -4.01 -0.64
N SER A 97 25.15 -5.23 -0.41
CA SER A 97 25.10 -6.27 -1.43
C SER A 97 23.68 -6.74 -1.71
N THR A 98 22.75 -6.46 -0.80
CA THR A 98 21.34 -6.86 -0.95
C THR A 98 20.48 -5.61 -0.85
N TYR A 99 19.52 -5.46 -1.77
CA TYR A 99 18.56 -4.37 -1.66
C TYR A 99 17.19 -4.85 -2.11
N THR A 100 16.17 -4.19 -1.55
CA THR A 100 14.77 -4.50 -1.85
C THR A 100 14.16 -3.29 -2.52
N GLY A 101 13.49 -3.50 -3.65
CA GLY A 101 12.81 -2.40 -4.34
C GLY A 101 11.48 -2.05 -3.69
N PRO A 102 10.82 -1.02 -4.19
CA PRO A 102 9.48 -0.69 -3.71
C PRO A 102 8.51 -1.84 -3.98
N ASP A 103 7.57 -2.03 -3.08
CA ASP A 103 6.55 -3.06 -3.27
C ASP A 103 5.72 -2.75 -4.51
N ARG A 104 5.26 -3.81 -5.16
CA ARG A 104 4.32 -3.73 -6.26
C ARG A 104 3.01 -4.34 -5.82
N ILE A 105 1.92 -3.70 -6.22
CA ILE A 105 0.58 -4.15 -5.88
C ILE A 105 -0.10 -4.59 -7.16
N TYR A 106 -0.66 -5.79 -7.16
CA TYR A 106 -1.48 -6.28 -8.25
C TYR A 106 -2.93 -6.19 -7.82
N TRP A 107 -3.64 -5.28 -8.43
CA TRP A 107 -5.02 -5.01 -8.06
C TRP A 107 -5.80 -4.58 -9.29
N ASN A 108 -7.00 -5.10 -9.43
CA ASN A 108 -7.91 -4.74 -10.52
C ASN A 108 -7.27 -4.96 -11.89
N GLY A 109 -6.51 -6.06 -12.03
CA GLY A 109 -5.89 -6.42 -13.29
C GLY A 109 -4.72 -5.57 -13.70
N LYS A 110 -4.22 -4.72 -12.81
CA LYS A 110 -3.12 -3.80 -13.12
C LYS A 110 -2.05 -3.90 -12.06
N THR A 111 -0.88 -3.44 -12.41
CA THR A 111 0.26 -3.40 -11.48
C THR A 111 0.52 -1.97 -11.05
N TRP A 112 0.74 -1.80 -9.76
CA TRP A 112 0.93 -0.48 -9.15
C TRP A 112 2.21 -0.50 -8.35
N ARG A 113 3.03 0.54 -8.47
CA ARG A 113 4.29 0.64 -7.73
C ARG A 113 4.10 1.59 -6.57
N VAL A 114 4.42 1.13 -5.37
CA VAL A 114 4.27 1.94 -4.16
C VAL A 114 5.31 3.06 -4.19
N VAL A 115 4.85 4.29 -4.01
CA VAL A 115 5.73 5.47 -4.04
C VAL A 115 5.71 6.25 -2.74
N ARG A 116 4.78 5.97 -1.84
CA ARG A 116 4.72 6.64 -0.55
C ARG A 116 4.01 5.73 0.44
N VAL A 117 4.56 5.67 1.65
CA VAL A 117 3.95 4.89 2.74
C VAL A 117 3.93 5.76 3.98
N ARG A 118 2.79 5.76 4.65
CA ARG A 118 2.66 6.35 5.97
C ARG A 118 2.35 5.24 6.95
N ASP A 119 3.15 5.18 7.99
CA ASP A 119 3.04 4.13 9.01
C ASP A 119 2.09 4.62 10.10
N TRP A 120 0.87 4.15 10.06
CA TRP A 120 -0.12 4.40 11.10
C TRP A 120 -0.39 3.13 11.88
N ALA A 121 0.65 2.31 12.08
CA ALA A 121 0.48 1.02 12.75
C ALA A 121 -0.08 1.18 14.16
N MET A 122 0.20 2.30 14.81
CA MET A 122 -0.37 2.56 16.13
C MET A 122 -1.90 2.64 16.09
N PHE A 123 -2.46 2.92 14.93
CA PHE A 123 -3.91 2.93 14.73
C PHE A 123 -4.39 1.74 13.93
N GLY A 124 -3.52 0.78 13.65
CA GLY A 124 -3.89 -0.48 13.05
C GLY A 124 -3.81 -0.54 11.53
N TYR A 125 -3.14 0.40 10.88
CA TYR A 125 -3.10 0.38 9.43
C TYR A 125 -1.88 1.11 8.87
N TYR A 126 -1.65 0.90 7.59
CA TYR A 126 -0.68 1.65 6.79
C TYR A 126 -1.43 2.30 5.64
N GLN A 127 -1.02 3.50 5.29
CA GLN A 127 -1.56 4.21 4.12
C GLN A 127 -0.46 4.27 3.07
N ALA A 128 -0.79 3.87 1.85
CA ALA A 128 0.18 3.90 0.77
C ALA A 128 -0.44 4.55 -0.45
N LEU A 129 0.42 5.21 -1.23
CA LEU A 129 0.06 5.67 -2.56
C LEU A 129 0.87 4.87 -3.54
N ALA A 130 0.24 4.42 -4.61
CA ALA A 130 0.90 3.60 -5.61
C ALA A 130 0.49 4.08 -7.00
N VAL A 131 1.47 4.20 -7.87
CA VAL A 131 1.24 4.69 -9.24
C VAL A 131 1.16 3.52 -10.20
N LYS A 132 0.34 3.69 -11.23
CA LYS A 132 0.13 2.65 -12.21
C LYS A 132 1.41 2.43 -13.02
N MET A 133 1.79 1.18 -13.15
CA MET A 133 2.93 0.82 -13.99
C MET A 133 2.46 0.45 -15.38
N LEU A 134 3.29 0.73 -16.35
CA LEU A 134 3.02 0.28 -17.70
C LEU A 134 3.17 -1.23 -17.75
N GLN A 135 2.20 -1.89 -18.37
CA GLN A 135 2.26 -3.32 -18.54
C GLN A 135 3.15 -3.64 -19.72
N PRO A 136 3.97 -4.68 -19.62
CA PRO A 136 4.66 -5.16 -20.80
C PRO A 136 3.66 -5.59 -21.86
N SER A 137 3.84 -5.10 -23.07
CA SER A 137 2.84 -5.40 -24.10
C SER A 137 2.89 -6.83 -24.56
N ALA A 138 3.91 -7.46 -24.31
CA ALA A 138 3.89 -8.79 -24.75
C ALA A 138 3.46 -9.71 -23.78
N SER A 139 3.39 -9.51 -23.69
CA SER A 139 3.11 -10.23 -23.10
C SER A 139 2.46 -10.39 -22.93
N GLU A 140 2.57 -9.78 -23.40
CA GLU A 140 2.17 -9.73 -23.05
C GLU A 140 1.89 -10.31 -22.96
#